data_abf166c6d627c2e46e1e0ce790da135d
#
_entry.id   abf166c6d627c2e46e1e0ce790da135d
#
_cell.length_a   1.000
_cell.length_b   1.000
_cell.length_c   1.000
_cell.angle_alpha   90.00
_cell.angle_beta   90.00
_cell.angle_gamma   90.00
#
_symmetry.space_group_name_H-M   'P 1'
#
loop_
_entity.id
_entity.type
_entity.pdbx_description
1 polymer ?
#
loop_
_entity_poly.entity_id
_entity_poly.type
_entity_poly.pdbx_seq_one_letter_code
_entity_poly.pdbx_strand_id
1 'polypeptide(L)'
;MLAKLESLSPDLGTIVYGNARDDISQLDVDEIKELFKSSGLVLFRGFPLDADKFRDFTSRFTNHFLLYYNVHRKYIGDGTQTVELFDQAIPFHGELTYLPTVTPTLRPPDIIWFYCVSHPPHSGETLTCDGVRLLRELSESTRNLFMSKRLKYKLEHIAELWHSLADNREQVEEILRRTEGVSSWRFDDDDTLYWDHVTLAVRPTRHQNQLAYINNIFCSRCPFEDDTPIPPDVLDEVSRVSERLTVPIRWEYNDLVMIDNSRCLHGRKRHADGRMIYVRMSIANF
;
A
#
# COMPACT_ATOMS: atom_id res chain seq x y z
N MET A 1 -10.81 7.71 25.84
CA MET A 1 -10.55 9.13 25.44
C MET A 1 -9.22 9.13 24.72
N LEU A 2 -9.21 9.51 23.45
CA LEU A 2 -7.96 9.64 22.71
C LEU A 2 -7.07 10.67 23.40
N ALA A 3 -5.77 10.37 23.48
CA ALA A 3 -4.76 11.32 23.91
C ALA A 3 -4.78 12.57 22.97
N LYS A 4 -3.79 13.40 23.04
CA LYS A 4 -3.70 14.60 22.18
C LYS A 4 -3.73 14.23 20.69
N LEU A 5 -4.57 14.90 19.90
CA LEU A 5 -4.65 14.77 18.44
C LEU A 5 -4.03 15.97 17.76
N GLU A 6 -3.26 15.73 16.69
CA GLU A 6 -2.76 16.79 15.79
C GLU A 6 -2.89 16.33 14.34
N SER A 7 -3.06 17.29 13.41
CA SER A 7 -2.96 16.98 11.99
C SER A 7 -1.52 16.66 11.61
N LEU A 8 -1.28 15.59 10.85
CA LEU A 8 0.03 15.30 10.27
C LEU A 8 0.35 16.34 9.17
N SER A 9 -0.65 16.68 8.39
CA SER A 9 -0.64 17.80 7.42
C SER A 9 -2.05 18.38 7.31
N PRO A 10 -2.25 19.54 6.65
CA PRO A 10 -3.58 20.13 6.49
C PRO A 10 -4.61 19.21 5.82
N ASP A 11 -4.17 18.31 4.95
CA ASP A 11 -5.06 17.55 4.08
C ASP A 11 -4.95 16.02 4.27
N LEU A 12 -3.92 15.53 4.97
CA LEU A 12 -3.66 14.10 5.09
C LEU A 12 -3.12 13.74 6.48
N GLY A 13 -3.80 12.83 7.13
CA GLY A 13 -3.32 12.14 8.31
C GLY A 13 -3.55 12.86 9.62
N THR A 14 -3.71 12.06 10.67
CA THR A 14 -3.84 12.50 12.07
C THR A 14 -2.78 11.81 12.91
N ILE A 15 -2.17 12.56 13.83
CA ILE A 15 -1.25 12.03 14.84
C ILE A 15 -2.01 11.84 16.14
N VAL A 16 -1.95 10.63 16.68
CA VAL A 16 -2.43 10.27 18.02
C VAL A 16 -1.23 10.19 18.94
N TYR A 17 -1.09 11.14 19.85
CA TYR A 17 0.02 11.16 20.80
C TYR A 17 -0.31 10.36 22.06
N GLY A 18 0.61 9.52 22.43
CA GLY A 18 0.70 8.92 23.76
C GLY A 18 1.93 9.41 24.52
N ASN A 19 2.17 8.84 25.65
CA ASN A 19 3.37 9.04 26.48
C ASN A 19 3.89 7.68 27.00
N ALA A 20 5.06 7.69 27.65
CA ALA A 20 5.72 6.46 28.10
C ALA A 20 4.91 5.61 29.11
N ARG A 21 3.78 6.11 29.64
CA ARG A 21 2.90 5.39 30.56
C ARG A 21 1.60 4.92 29.90
N ASP A 22 1.33 5.38 28.68
CA ASP A 22 0.09 5.04 27.97
C ASP A 22 0.25 3.67 27.28
N ASP A 23 -0.76 2.86 27.40
CA ASP A 23 -0.85 1.59 26.68
C ASP A 23 -1.71 1.78 25.43
N ILE A 24 -1.14 1.54 24.25
CA ILE A 24 -1.85 1.66 22.97
C ILE A 24 -3.06 0.71 22.91
N SER A 25 -3.05 -0.40 23.66
CA SER A 25 -4.18 -1.34 23.75
C SER A 25 -5.43 -0.74 24.38
N GLN A 26 -5.30 0.37 25.12
CA GLN A 26 -6.42 1.08 25.76
C GLN A 26 -7.12 2.08 24.83
N LEU A 27 -6.55 2.33 23.64
CA LEU A 27 -7.21 3.18 22.66
C LEU A 27 -8.52 2.54 22.17
N ASP A 28 -9.55 3.36 22.03
CA ASP A 28 -10.84 2.93 21.49
C ASP A 28 -10.70 2.63 20.00
N VAL A 29 -11.02 1.39 19.61
CA VAL A 29 -10.88 0.91 18.23
C VAL A 29 -11.83 1.66 17.29
N ASP A 30 -13.05 1.97 17.74
CA ASP A 30 -14.04 2.62 16.88
C ASP A 30 -13.70 4.12 16.70
N GLU A 31 -13.18 4.79 17.74
CA GLU A 31 -12.63 6.15 17.58
C GLU A 31 -11.46 6.17 16.57
N ILE A 32 -10.55 5.19 16.61
CA ILE A 32 -9.45 5.08 15.64
C ILE A 32 -9.95 4.80 14.23
N LYS A 33 -10.94 3.92 14.07
CA LYS A 33 -11.55 3.67 12.75
C LYS A 33 -12.15 4.93 12.14
N GLU A 34 -12.86 5.73 12.93
CA GLU A 34 -13.43 7.00 12.43
C GLU A 34 -12.35 8.01 12.05
N LEU A 35 -11.27 8.13 12.84
CA LEU A 35 -10.09 8.93 12.45
C LEU A 35 -9.48 8.44 11.14
N PHE A 36 -9.29 7.14 10.99
CA PHE A 36 -8.72 6.53 9.80
C PHE A 36 -9.59 6.79 8.56
N LYS A 37 -10.89 6.55 8.65
CA LYS A 37 -11.85 6.81 7.57
C LYS A 37 -11.83 8.27 7.11
N SER A 38 -11.72 9.19 8.05
CA SER A 38 -11.73 10.62 7.74
C SER A 38 -10.40 11.12 7.22
N SER A 39 -9.27 10.72 7.82
CA SER A 39 -7.95 11.26 7.53
C SER A 39 -7.12 10.45 6.52
N GLY A 40 -7.50 9.18 6.25
CA GLY A 40 -6.77 8.26 5.36
C GLY A 40 -5.44 7.74 5.91
N LEU A 41 -4.94 8.33 6.99
CA LEU A 41 -3.70 7.93 7.66
C LEU A 41 -3.76 8.30 9.15
N VAL A 42 -3.34 7.37 10.02
CA VAL A 42 -3.20 7.62 11.47
C VAL A 42 -1.78 7.24 11.90
N LEU A 43 -1.07 8.20 12.47
CA LEU A 43 0.25 8.00 13.09
C LEU A 43 0.09 7.96 14.61
N PHE A 44 0.48 6.87 15.24
CA PHE A 44 0.57 6.71 16.69
C PHE A 44 2.00 6.97 17.13
N ARG A 45 2.20 7.95 18.00
CA ARG A 45 3.52 8.42 18.44
C ARG A 45 3.61 8.54 19.95
N GLY A 46 4.76 8.15 20.51
CA GLY A 46 5.04 8.28 21.95
C GLY A 46 4.53 7.12 22.80
N PHE A 47 3.93 6.08 22.23
CA PHE A 47 3.53 4.86 22.94
C PHE A 47 4.74 3.91 23.09
N PRO A 48 4.86 3.22 24.25
CA PRO A 48 5.91 2.21 24.45
C PRO A 48 5.54 0.90 23.74
N LEU A 49 5.91 0.81 22.45
CA LEU A 49 5.64 -0.33 21.59
C LEU A 49 6.86 -1.28 21.49
N ASP A 50 6.55 -2.54 21.24
CA ASP A 50 7.43 -3.59 20.75
C ASP A 50 6.72 -4.39 19.65
N ALA A 51 7.37 -5.41 19.10
CA ALA A 51 6.81 -6.20 18.02
C ALA A 51 5.55 -6.98 18.43
N ASP A 52 5.44 -7.41 19.70
CA ASP A 52 4.27 -8.13 20.21
C ASP A 52 3.07 -7.18 20.33
N LYS A 53 3.27 -6.04 20.98
CA LYS A 53 2.23 -5.00 21.08
C LYS A 53 1.79 -4.46 19.72
N PHE A 54 2.72 -4.35 18.77
CA PHE A 54 2.37 -4.01 17.38
C PHE A 54 1.43 -5.05 16.78
N ARG A 55 1.73 -6.35 16.92
CA ARG A 55 0.88 -7.43 16.42
C ARG A 55 -0.48 -7.44 17.11
N ASP A 56 -0.50 -7.35 18.44
CA ASP A 56 -1.72 -7.35 19.23
C ASP A 56 -2.62 -6.17 18.90
N PHE A 57 -2.06 -4.97 18.83
CA PHE A 57 -2.83 -3.76 18.50
C PHE A 57 -3.45 -3.84 17.10
N THR A 58 -2.67 -4.19 16.08
CA THR A 58 -3.18 -4.27 14.70
C THR A 58 -4.23 -5.38 14.53
N SER A 59 -4.13 -6.46 15.31
CA SER A 59 -5.10 -7.57 15.30
C SER A 59 -6.47 -7.20 15.89
N ARG A 60 -6.60 -6.06 16.56
CA ARG A 60 -7.89 -5.52 17.01
C ARG A 60 -8.76 -4.98 15.88
N PHE A 61 -8.15 -4.65 14.72
CA PHE A 61 -8.83 -4.06 13.57
C PHE A 61 -9.19 -5.10 12.51
N THR A 62 -8.55 -6.25 12.52
CA THR A 62 -8.76 -7.32 11.55
C THR A 62 -8.14 -8.64 12.05
N ASN A 63 -8.66 -9.75 11.55
CA ASN A 63 -8.05 -11.08 11.69
C ASN A 63 -7.49 -11.61 10.36
N HIS A 64 -7.54 -10.81 9.29
CA HIS A 64 -7.08 -11.19 7.96
C HIS A 64 -5.84 -10.38 7.55
N PHE A 65 -4.66 -10.99 7.75
CA PHE A 65 -3.39 -10.44 7.32
C PHE A 65 -2.91 -11.13 6.05
N LEU A 66 -2.39 -10.31 5.11
CA LEU A 66 -1.83 -10.78 3.85
C LEU A 66 -0.31 -10.88 3.98
N LEU A 67 0.26 -11.96 3.46
CA LEU A 67 1.70 -12.09 3.26
C LEU A 67 2.00 -11.88 1.77
N TYR A 68 2.97 -11.04 1.49
CA TYR A 68 3.48 -10.87 0.14
C TYR A 68 4.86 -11.52 0.05
N TYR A 69 4.98 -12.51 -0.83
CA TYR A 69 6.27 -13.13 -1.11
C TYR A 69 7.16 -12.13 -1.87
N ASN A 70 8.25 -11.73 -1.21
CA ASN A 70 9.24 -10.83 -1.79
C ASN A 70 10.62 -11.18 -1.19
N VAL A 71 11.58 -11.53 -2.04
CA VAL A 71 12.95 -11.92 -1.64
C VAL A 71 13.69 -10.83 -0.84
N HIS A 72 13.25 -9.58 -0.94
CA HIS A 72 13.81 -8.43 -0.22
C HIS A 72 13.15 -8.19 1.15
N ARG A 73 12.10 -8.93 1.50
CA ARG A 73 11.42 -8.86 2.80
C ARG A 73 11.73 -10.08 3.64
N LYS A 74 11.91 -9.89 4.93
CA LYS A 74 12.09 -10.98 5.88
C LYS A 74 10.81 -11.21 6.66
N TYR A 75 10.37 -12.46 6.73
CA TYR A 75 9.24 -12.86 7.59
C TYR A 75 9.65 -12.82 9.07
N ILE A 76 8.84 -12.17 9.90
CA ILE A 76 9.08 -12.00 11.34
C ILE A 76 8.15 -12.87 12.18
N GLY A 77 6.95 -13.18 11.69
CA GLY A 77 5.92 -13.99 12.35
C GLY A 77 4.55 -13.33 12.30
N ASP A 78 3.48 -14.13 12.39
CA ASP A 78 2.09 -13.68 12.54
C ASP A 78 1.66 -12.60 11.53
N GLY A 79 1.93 -12.82 10.26
CA GLY A 79 1.60 -11.87 9.20
C GLY A 79 2.47 -10.61 9.18
N THR A 80 3.57 -10.58 9.92
CA THR A 80 4.52 -9.48 10.00
C THR A 80 5.75 -9.78 9.14
N GLN A 81 6.18 -8.81 8.36
CA GLN A 81 7.41 -8.84 7.56
C GLN A 81 8.23 -7.57 7.81
N THR A 82 9.50 -7.57 7.40
CA THR A 82 10.20 -6.29 7.21
C THR A 82 9.69 -5.63 5.94
N VAL A 83 9.82 -4.31 5.79
CA VAL A 83 9.82 -3.69 4.46
C VAL A 83 11.09 -4.13 3.69
N GLU A 84 11.19 -3.79 2.42
CA GLU A 84 12.38 -4.08 1.60
C GLU A 84 13.65 -3.55 2.28
N LEU A 85 14.63 -4.45 2.48
CA LEU A 85 15.85 -4.18 3.24
C LEU A 85 16.96 -3.46 2.44
N PHE A 86 16.76 -3.21 1.14
CA PHE A 86 17.69 -2.41 0.35
C PHE A 86 17.53 -0.89 0.65
N ASP A 87 18.59 -0.12 0.39
CA ASP A 87 18.67 1.33 0.73
C ASP A 87 18.08 2.27 -0.34
N GLN A 88 17.74 1.74 -1.52
CA GLN A 88 17.30 2.54 -2.67
C GLN A 88 15.95 3.19 -2.46
N ALA A 89 15.70 4.24 -3.23
CA ALA A 89 14.38 4.87 -3.28
C ALA A 89 13.33 3.92 -3.87
N ILE A 90 12.11 4.02 -3.33
CA ILE A 90 10.92 3.36 -3.89
C ILE A 90 9.96 4.46 -4.32
N PRO A 91 9.57 4.52 -5.60
CA PRO A 91 8.63 5.52 -6.10
C PRO A 91 7.25 5.40 -5.44
N PHE A 92 6.42 6.44 -5.58
CA PHE A 92 5.04 6.38 -5.13
C PHE A 92 4.26 5.26 -5.79
N HIS A 93 3.58 4.45 -4.97
CA HIS A 93 2.74 3.34 -5.40
C HIS A 93 1.62 3.06 -4.39
N GLY A 94 0.56 2.44 -4.84
CA GLY A 94 -0.40 1.75 -3.97
C GLY A 94 0.06 0.31 -3.77
N GLU A 95 0.09 -0.18 -2.55
CA GLU A 95 0.58 -1.53 -2.24
C GLU A 95 -0.22 -2.59 -2.97
N LEU A 96 0.44 -3.38 -3.82
CA LEU A 96 -0.14 -4.47 -4.61
C LEU A 96 -1.33 -4.08 -5.50
N THR A 97 -1.53 -2.80 -5.80
CA THR A 97 -2.68 -2.32 -6.60
C THR A 97 -2.67 -2.78 -8.05
N TYR A 98 -1.57 -3.37 -8.49
CA TYR A 98 -1.43 -4.05 -9.78
C TYR A 98 -2.04 -5.47 -9.79
N LEU A 99 -2.34 -6.06 -8.61
CA LEU A 99 -2.99 -7.36 -8.52
C LEU A 99 -4.51 -7.23 -8.59
N PRO A 100 -5.22 -8.18 -9.24
CA PRO A 100 -6.66 -8.33 -9.05
C PRO A 100 -6.99 -8.95 -7.70
N THR A 101 -8.26 -8.96 -7.35
CA THR A 101 -8.75 -9.81 -6.27
C THR A 101 -9.00 -11.22 -6.81
N VAL A 102 -8.07 -12.14 -6.59
CA VAL A 102 -8.15 -13.54 -7.03
C VAL A 102 -8.77 -14.41 -5.94
N THR A 103 -8.25 -14.28 -4.72
CA THR A 103 -8.72 -14.99 -3.53
C THR A 103 -8.77 -14.02 -2.34
N PRO A 104 -9.32 -14.43 -1.19
CA PRO A 104 -9.24 -13.62 0.03
C PRO A 104 -7.80 -13.28 0.46
N THR A 105 -6.81 -14.07 0.04
CA THR A 105 -5.39 -13.89 0.40
C THR A 105 -4.52 -13.38 -0.75
N LEU A 106 -4.97 -13.46 -2.00
CA LEU A 106 -4.29 -12.87 -3.16
C LEU A 106 -5.11 -11.70 -3.69
N ARG A 107 -4.87 -10.54 -3.14
CA ARG A 107 -5.51 -9.26 -3.47
C ARG A 107 -4.70 -8.09 -2.90
N PRO A 108 -4.93 -6.85 -3.34
CA PRO A 108 -4.40 -5.67 -2.66
C PRO A 108 -4.91 -5.59 -1.22
N PRO A 109 -4.07 -5.18 -0.25
CA PRO A 109 -4.52 -4.89 1.11
C PRO A 109 -5.41 -3.65 1.15
N ASP A 110 -6.31 -3.60 2.13
CA ASP A 110 -7.09 -2.40 2.42
C ASP A 110 -6.30 -1.44 3.32
N ILE A 111 -5.54 -2.01 4.27
CA ILE A 111 -4.76 -1.26 5.26
C ILE A 111 -3.30 -1.72 5.24
N ILE A 112 -2.40 -0.75 5.27
CA ILE A 112 -0.98 -0.99 5.47
C ILE A 112 -0.60 -0.45 6.85
N TRP A 113 0.08 -1.27 7.62
CA TRP A 113 0.62 -0.94 8.92
C TRP A 113 2.13 -0.92 8.87
N PHE A 114 2.76 0.18 9.29
CA PHE A 114 4.20 0.28 9.45
C PHE A 114 4.54 0.53 10.90
N TYR A 115 5.51 -0.21 11.43
CA TYR A 115 6.05 -0.05 12.78
C TYR A 115 7.55 0.24 12.73
N CYS A 116 7.98 1.34 13.34
CA CYS A 116 9.37 1.77 13.37
C CYS A 116 10.14 1.09 14.48
N VAL A 117 10.95 0.09 14.12
CA VAL A 117 11.88 -0.58 15.04
C VAL A 117 13.18 0.21 15.20
N SER A 118 13.68 0.77 14.11
CA SER A 118 14.80 1.70 14.10
C SER A 118 14.83 2.55 12.84
N HIS A 119 15.42 3.73 12.93
CA HIS A 119 15.60 4.62 11.79
C HIS A 119 16.92 5.40 11.89
N PRO A 120 17.55 5.76 10.75
CA PRO A 120 18.69 6.67 10.76
C PRO A 120 18.22 8.10 11.10
N PRO A 121 19.06 8.91 11.77
CA PRO A 121 18.66 10.22 12.33
C PRO A 121 18.16 11.24 11.30
N HIS A 122 18.61 11.16 10.05
CA HIS A 122 18.38 12.22 9.04
C HIS A 122 17.90 11.68 7.68
N SER A 123 17.43 10.43 7.61
CA SER A 123 16.94 9.84 6.37
C SER A 123 15.97 8.69 6.63
N GLY A 124 15.38 8.15 5.59
CA GLY A 124 14.55 6.95 5.70
C GLY A 124 13.08 7.20 5.98
N GLU A 125 12.62 8.44 5.76
CA GLU A 125 11.21 8.77 5.83
C GLU A 125 10.40 7.89 4.87
N THR A 126 9.22 7.47 5.31
CA THR A 126 8.20 7.00 4.39
C THR A 126 7.47 8.22 3.83
N LEU A 127 7.40 8.30 2.51
CA LEU A 127 6.68 9.35 1.81
C LEU A 127 5.24 8.90 1.61
N THR A 128 4.29 9.80 1.85
CA THR A 128 2.88 9.56 1.56
C THR A 128 2.30 10.67 0.69
N CYS A 129 1.30 10.32 -0.13
CA CYS A 129 0.61 11.25 -0.99
C CYS A 129 -0.88 10.89 -1.04
N ASP A 130 -1.77 11.85 -0.79
CA ASP A 130 -3.21 11.66 -0.92
C ASP A 130 -3.60 11.54 -2.40
N GLY A 131 -4.04 10.35 -2.82
CA GLY A 131 -4.47 10.08 -4.19
C GLY A 131 -5.71 10.85 -4.62
N VAL A 132 -6.59 11.24 -3.69
CA VAL A 132 -7.76 12.10 -3.97
C VAL A 132 -7.28 13.50 -4.35
N ARG A 133 -6.38 14.05 -3.54
CA ARG A 133 -5.81 15.37 -3.80
C ARG A 133 -4.93 15.35 -5.06
N LEU A 134 -4.12 14.31 -5.23
CA LEU A 134 -3.31 14.14 -6.43
C LEU A 134 -4.18 14.18 -7.69
N LEU A 135 -5.24 13.37 -7.75
CA LEU A 135 -6.16 13.39 -8.88
C LEU A 135 -6.76 14.78 -9.15
N ARG A 136 -7.15 15.49 -8.11
CA ARG A 136 -7.74 16.83 -8.22
C ARG A 136 -6.76 17.87 -8.77
N GLU A 137 -5.48 17.75 -8.43
CA GLU A 137 -4.43 18.70 -8.81
C GLU A 137 -3.71 18.38 -10.13
N LEU A 138 -4.00 17.23 -10.74
CA LEU A 138 -3.60 16.94 -12.13
C LEU A 138 -4.36 17.85 -13.10
N SER A 139 -3.75 18.16 -14.24
CA SER A 139 -4.42 18.86 -15.34
C SER A 139 -5.66 18.10 -15.80
N GLU A 140 -6.61 18.81 -16.38
CA GLU A 140 -7.84 18.20 -16.88
C GLU A 140 -7.55 17.11 -17.93
N SER A 141 -6.59 17.35 -18.82
CA SER A 141 -6.18 16.38 -19.85
C SER A 141 -5.62 15.08 -19.24
N THR A 142 -4.71 15.20 -18.29
CA THR A 142 -4.10 14.04 -17.60
C THR A 142 -5.15 13.29 -16.76
N ARG A 143 -6.00 14.00 -16.03
CA ARG A 143 -7.09 13.41 -15.28
C ARG A 143 -8.07 12.64 -16.17
N ASN A 144 -8.53 13.25 -17.27
CA ASN A 144 -9.44 12.61 -18.23
C ASN A 144 -8.79 11.38 -18.89
N LEU A 145 -7.49 11.43 -19.19
CA LEU A 145 -6.74 10.30 -19.72
C LEU A 145 -6.80 9.09 -18.77
N PHE A 146 -6.47 9.26 -17.49
CA PHE A 146 -6.49 8.18 -16.51
C PHE A 146 -7.89 7.75 -16.07
N MET A 147 -8.90 8.58 -16.27
CA MET A 147 -10.31 8.21 -16.07
C MET A 147 -10.91 7.43 -17.25
N SER A 148 -10.39 7.63 -18.46
CA SER A 148 -10.91 7.01 -19.67
C SER A 148 -10.17 5.75 -20.11
N LYS A 149 -8.90 5.58 -19.71
CA LYS A 149 -8.08 4.42 -20.06
C LYS A 149 -7.74 3.58 -18.84
N ARG A 150 -7.65 2.27 -19.04
CA ARG A 150 -7.19 1.31 -18.04
C ARG A 150 -5.70 1.04 -18.20
N LEU A 151 -5.06 0.59 -17.14
CA LEU A 151 -3.65 0.17 -17.10
C LEU A 151 -3.56 -1.35 -17.29
N LYS A 152 -2.57 -1.82 -18.03
CA LYS A 152 -2.28 -3.23 -18.22
C LYS A 152 -1.00 -3.61 -17.48
N TYR A 153 -1.12 -4.40 -16.44
CA TYR A 153 0.01 -4.96 -15.71
C TYR A 153 0.33 -6.36 -16.22
N LYS A 154 1.60 -6.59 -16.57
CA LYS A 154 2.12 -7.91 -16.96
C LYS A 154 2.71 -8.56 -15.71
N LEU A 155 2.14 -9.67 -15.31
CA LEU A 155 2.45 -10.36 -14.07
C LEU A 155 3.14 -11.69 -14.36
N GLU A 156 4.06 -12.04 -13.48
CA GLU A 156 4.83 -13.28 -13.53
C GLU A 156 4.76 -13.96 -12.16
N HIS A 157 4.37 -15.21 -12.13
CA HIS A 157 4.34 -16.03 -10.92
C HIS A 157 5.05 -17.35 -11.16
N ILE A 158 6.15 -17.56 -10.47
CA ILE A 158 6.85 -18.85 -10.45
C ILE A 158 5.94 -19.96 -9.87
N ALA A 159 6.27 -21.19 -10.14
CA ALA A 159 5.45 -22.35 -9.74
C ALA A 159 5.01 -22.31 -8.28
N GLU A 160 5.93 -22.03 -7.36
CA GLU A 160 5.66 -21.99 -5.91
C GLU A 160 4.60 -20.94 -5.52
N LEU A 161 4.48 -19.84 -6.28
CA LEU A 161 3.49 -18.81 -5.99
C LEU A 161 2.09 -19.22 -6.46
N TRP A 162 1.94 -19.73 -7.68
CA TRP A 162 0.60 -20.09 -8.16
C TRP A 162 0.11 -21.43 -7.61
N HIS A 163 1.00 -22.36 -7.21
CA HIS A 163 0.62 -23.57 -6.45
C HIS A 163 -0.04 -23.25 -5.10
N SER A 164 0.16 -22.05 -4.57
CA SER A 164 -0.60 -21.61 -3.40
C SER A 164 -2.08 -21.28 -3.72
N LEU A 165 -2.44 -21.15 -4.99
CA LEU A 165 -3.81 -20.86 -5.43
C LEU A 165 -4.59 -22.14 -5.75
N ALA A 166 -3.93 -23.15 -6.32
CA ALA A 166 -4.58 -24.36 -6.77
C ALA A 166 -3.55 -25.49 -6.99
N ASP A 167 -4.03 -26.73 -7.01
CA ASP A 167 -3.19 -27.93 -7.10
C ASP A 167 -2.63 -28.19 -8.52
N ASN A 168 -3.24 -27.61 -9.55
CA ASN A 168 -2.85 -27.83 -10.94
C ASN A 168 -3.22 -26.65 -11.85
N ARG A 169 -2.62 -26.63 -13.06
CA ARG A 169 -2.81 -25.56 -14.05
C ARG A 169 -4.28 -25.37 -14.44
N GLU A 170 -5.05 -26.42 -14.63
CA GLU A 170 -6.46 -26.33 -15.04
C GLU A 170 -7.30 -25.56 -14.02
N GLN A 171 -7.08 -25.81 -12.73
CA GLN A 171 -7.75 -25.08 -11.66
C GLN A 171 -7.31 -23.61 -11.61
N VAL A 172 -6.02 -23.30 -11.83
CA VAL A 172 -5.53 -21.92 -11.93
C VAL A 172 -6.17 -21.21 -13.10
N GLU A 173 -6.22 -21.84 -14.28
CA GLU A 173 -6.86 -21.24 -15.47
C GLU A 173 -8.35 -20.95 -15.24
N GLU A 174 -9.06 -21.82 -14.52
CA GLU A 174 -10.46 -21.59 -14.17
C GLU A 174 -10.61 -20.39 -13.19
N ILE A 175 -9.69 -20.24 -12.23
CA ILE A 175 -9.62 -19.08 -11.36
C ILE A 175 -9.37 -17.80 -12.18
N LEU A 176 -8.36 -17.81 -13.05
CA LEU A 176 -8.01 -16.65 -13.87
C LEU A 176 -9.15 -16.23 -14.81
N ARG A 177 -9.83 -17.22 -15.42
CA ARG A 177 -10.99 -16.97 -16.30
C ARG A 177 -12.13 -16.25 -15.61
N ARG A 178 -12.30 -16.46 -14.30
CA ARG A 178 -13.35 -15.82 -13.48
C ARG A 178 -12.88 -14.54 -12.81
N THR A 179 -11.58 -14.27 -12.81
CA THR A 179 -11.01 -13.11 -12.14
C THR A 179 -11.21 -11.86 -13.00
N GLU A 180 -11.87 -10.85 -12.42
CA GLU A 180 -12.10 -9.58 -13.11
C GLU A 180 -10.80 -8.90 -13.51
N GLY A 181 -10.73 -8.40 -14.73
CA GLY A 181 -9.58 -7.69 -15.28
C GLY A 181 -8.46 -8.59 -15.82
N VAL A 182 -8.50 -9.90 -15.61
CA VAL A 182 -7.56 -10.81 -16.26
C VAL A 182 -7.91 -10.93 -17.74
N SER A 183 -6.96 -10.56 -18.62
CA SER A 183 -7.19 -10.50 -20.07
C SER A 183 -6.47 -11.58 -20.87
N SER A 184 -5.38 -12.11 -20.33
CA SER A 184 -4.62 -13.21 -20.97
C SER A 184 -3.78 -13.94 -19.95
N TRP A 185 -3.41 -15.19 -20.23
CA TRP A 185 -2.44 -15.96 -19.45
C TRP A 185 -1.78 -17.03 -20.31
N ARG A 186 -0.60 -17.46 -19.88
CA ARG A 186 0.12 -18.64 -20.41
C ARG A 186 1.05 -19.19 -19.35
N PHE A 187 1.33 -20.47 -19.44
CA PHE A 187 2.43 -21.12 -18.72
C PHE A 187 3.59 -21.38 -19.71
N ASP A 188 4.80 -21.28 -19.24
CA ASP A 188 5.97 -21.72 -19.99
C ASP A 188 6.48 -23.11 -19.57
N ASP A 189 7.64 -23.52 -20.12
CA ASP A 189 8.17 -24.87 -19.93
C ASP A 189 8.66 -25.14 -18.50
N ASP A 190 9.06 -24.10 -17.75
CA ASP A 190 9.48 -24.17 -16.35
C ASP A 190 8.34 -23.92 -15.35
N ASP A 191 7.11 -24.01 -15.82
CA ASP A 191 5.89 -23.84 -15.04
C ASP A 191 5.65 -22.43 -14.49
N THR A 192 6.30 -21.43 -15.05
CA THR A 192 6.04 -20.03 -14.71
C THR A 192 4.74 -19.58 -15.40
N LEU A 193 3.85 -18.98 -14.60
CA LEU A 193 2.61 -18.37 -15.05
C LEU A 193 2.85 -16.90 -15.42
N TYR A 194 2.60 -16.55 -16.67
CA TYR A 194 2.52 -15.16 -17.16
C TYR A 194 1.07 -14.80 -17.41
N TRP A 195 0.66 -13.63 -16.95
CA TRP A 195 -0.72 -13.18 -17.12
C TRP A 195 -0.84 -11.67 -17.12
N ASP A 196 -1.86 -11.17 -17.78
CA ASP A 196 -2.14 -9.74 -17.89
C ASP A 196 -3.35 -9.37 -17.04
N HIS A 197 -3.20 -8.32 -16.22
CA HIS A 197 -4.29 -7.72 -15.47
C HIS A 197 -4.55 -6.30 -15.93
N VAL A 198 -5.78 -6.04 -16.37
CA VAL A 198 -6.26 -4.73 -16.82
C VAL A 198 -7.12 -4.10 -15.71
N THR A 199 -6.74 -2.91 -15.26
CA THR A 199 -7.39 -2.27 -14.13
C THR A 199 -7.41 -0.75 -14.23
N LEU A 200 -8.23 -0.08 -13.41
CA LEU A 200 -8.33 1.37 -13.36
C LEU A 200 -7.13 2.01 -12.68
N ALA A 201 -6.64 3.14 -13.22
CA ALA A 201 -5.64 3.99 -12.58
C ALA A 201 -6.25 4.87 -11.47
N VAL A 202 -7.54 5.18 -11.63
CA VAL A 202 -8.34 6.00 -10.71
C VAL A 202 -9.46 5.14 -10.15
N ARG A 203 -9.56 5.04 -8.83
CA ARG A 203 -10.52 4.15 -8.15
C ARG A 203 -11.26 4.90 -7.05
N PRO A 204 -12.48 4.48 -6.67
CA PRO A 204 -13.13 5.02 -5.50
C PRO A 204 -12.37 4.59 -4.22
N THR A 205 -12.27 5.53 -3.27
CA THR A 205 -11.76 5.21 -1.92
C THR A 205 -12.78 4.34 -1.18
N ARG A 206 -12.27 3.47 -0.31
CA ARG A 206 -13.09 2.52 0.43
C ARG A 206 -14.13 3.19 1.33
N HIS A 207 -13.75 4.27 2.01
CA HIS A 207 -14.58 4.83 3.09
C HIS A 207 -15.42 6.04 2.69
N GLN A 208 -14.99 6.84 1.74
CA GLN A 208 -15.67 8.08 1.36
C GLN A 208 -16.16 8.08 -0.08
N ASN A 209 -15.94 7.01 -0.81
CA ASN A 209 -16.29 6.86 -2.23
C ASN A 209 -15.80 8.03 -3.11
N GLN A 210 -14.70 8.68 -2.70
CA GLN A 210 -14.04 9.72 -3.48
C GLN A 210 -13.12 9.06 -4.52
N LEU A 211 -13.01 9.64 -5.71
CA LEU A 211 -12.06 9.15 -6.69
C LEU A 211 -10.63 9.51 -6.29
N ALA A 212 -9.76 8.51 -6.27
CA ALA A 212 -8.34 8.63 -5.95
C ALA A 212 -7.46 8.07 -7.07
N TYR A 213 -6.36 8.75 -7.36
CA TYR A 213 -5.31 8.23 -8.23
C TYR A 213 -4.47 7.24 -7.41
N ILE A 214 -4.73 5.95 -7.60
CA ILE A 214 -4.10 4.85 -6.87
C ILE A 214 -3.70 3.73 -7.83
N ASN A 215 -2.41 3.59 -8.07
CA ASN A 215 -1.85 2.62 -9.01
C ASN A 215 -0.35 2.39 -8.76
N ASN A 216 0.31 1.69 -9.67
CA ASN A 216 1.70 1.24 -9.54
C ASN A 216 2.57 1.60 -10.76
N ILE A 217 2.21 2.63 -11.53
CA ILE A 217 2.85 2.93 -12.81
C ILE A 217 4.35 3.21 -12.71
N PHE A 218 4.80 3.84 -11.62
CA PHE A 218 6.21 4.16 -11.44
C PHE A 218 7.08 2.96 -11.04
N CYS A 219 6.47 1.93 -10.45
CA CYS A 219 7.17 0.69 -10.10
C CYS A 219 7.13 -0.34 -11.22
N SER A 220 6.00 -0.42 -11.96
CA SER A 220 5.74 -1.51 -12.90
C SER A 220 5.83 -1.11 -14.39
N ARG A 221 6.00 0.19 -14.71
CA ARG A 221 6.11 0.71 -16.09
C ARG A 221 5.07 0.12 -17.05
N CYS A 222 3.82 0.03 -16.60
CA CYS A 222 2.74 -0.58 -17.36
C CYS A 222 2.25 0.36 -18.50
N PRO A 223 1.85 -0.16 -19.68
CA PRO A 223 1.13 0.59 -20.69
C PRO A 223 -0.36 0.71 -20.35
N PHE A 224 -1.11 1.39 -21.21
CA PHE A 224 -2.57 1.30 -21.25
C PHE A 224 -3.04 -0.07 -21.75
N GLU A 225 -4.32 -0.38 -21.60
CA GLU A 225 -4.94 -1.66 -21.99
C GLU A 225 -4.79 -1.99 -23.49
N ASP A 226 -4.65 -0.96 -24.33
CA ASP A 226 -4.43 -1.05 -25.78
C ASP A 226 -2.93 -1.17 -26.15
N ASP A 227 -2.06 -1.45 -25.18
CA ASP A 227 -0.60 -1.49 -25.29
C ASP A 227 0.07 -0.16 -25.68
N THR A 228 -0.67 0.96 -25.75
CA THR A 228 -0.06 2.28 -25.95
C THR A 228 0.68 2.71 -24.69
N PRO A 229 1.91 3.26 -24.80
CA PRO A 229 2.65 3.74 -23.64
C PRO A 229 1.97 4.96 -23.01
N ILE A 230 2.12 5.12 -21.70
CA ILE A 230 1.74 6.38 -21.04
C ILE A 230 2.70 7.47 -21.54
N PRO A 231 2.19 8.62 -22.03
CA PRO A 231 3.05 9.69 -22.52
C PRO A 231 4.04 10.19 -21.46
N PRO A 232 5.31 10.47 -21.82
CA PRO A 232 6.32 10.92 -20.87
C PRO A 232 5.95 12.20 -20.13
N ASP A 233 5.34 13.16 -20.80
CA ASP A 233 4.87 14.43 -20.21
C ASP A 233 3.76 14.22 -19.17
N VAL A 234 2.91 13.22 -19.35
CA VAL A 234 1.90 12.79 -18.36
C VAL A 234 2.58 12.18 -17.14
N LEU A 235 3.58 11.31 -17.32
CA LEU A 235 4.36 10.75 -16.21
C LEU A 235 5.11 11.84 -15.43
N ASP A 236 5.72 12.79 -16.13
CA ASP A 236 6.42 13.93 -15.53
C ASP A 236 5.45 14.83 -14.74
N GLU A 237 4.25 15.06 -15.26
CA GLU A 237 3.23 15.81 -14.51
C GLU A 237 2.85 15.08 -13.21
N VAL A 238 2.53 13.80 -13.28
CA VAL A 238 2.15 13.00 -12.09
C VAL A 238 3.29 13.00 -11.06
N SER A 239 4.55 12.80 -11.49
CA SER A 239 5.71 12.85 -10.61
C SER A 239 5.81 14.20 -9.91
N ARG A 240 5.81 15.29 -10.66
CA ARG A 240 5.94 16.65 -10.14
C ARG A 240 4.81 17.02 -9.18
N VAL A 241 3.56 16.63 -9.48
CA VAL A 241 2.43 16.92 -8.60
C VAL A 241 2.49 16.06 -7.34
N SER A 242 2.80 14.77 -7.44
CA SER A 242 2.94 13.90 -6.26
C SER A 242 4.09 14.33 -5.34
N GLU A 243 5.23 14.76 -5.89
CA GLU A 243 6.35 15.30 -5.12
C GLU A 243 5.95 16.56 -4.34
N ARG A 244 5.21 17.48 -4.96
CA ARG A 244 4.71 18.70 -4.32
C ARG A 244 3.70 18.39 -3.19
N LEU A 245 2.93 17.33 -3.33
CA LEU A 245 1.91 16.90 -2.36
C LEU A 245 2.46 15.93 -1.30
N THR A 246 3.75 15.65 -1.33
CA THR A 246 4.39 14.70 -0.41
C THR A 246 4.22 15.13 1.04
N VAL A 247 3.70 14.22 1.86
CA VAL A 247 3.67 14.31 3.32
C VAL A 247 4.63 13.25 3.87
N PRO A 248 5.82 13.63 4.36
CA PRO A 248 6.80 12.69 4.86
C PRO A 248 6.45 12.24 6.28
N ILE A 249 6.49 10.95 6.53
CA ILE A 249 6.50 10.38 7.88
C ILE A 249 7.95 10.38 8.34
N ARG A 250 8.30 11.35 9.18
CA ARG A 250 9.59 11.41 9.87
C ARG A 250 9.52 10.51 11.08
N TRP A 251 10.13 9.35 10.95
CA TRP A 251 10.05 8.30 11.96
C TRP A 251 10.68 8.71 13.28
N GLU A 252 9.99 8.37 14.36
CA GLU A 252 10.55 8.25 15.70
C GLU A 252 10.52 6.78 16.13
N TYR A 253 11.37 6.42 17.08
CA TYR A 253 11.36 5.06 17.62
C TYR A 253 9.98 4.72 18.20
N ASN A 254 9.48 3.54 17.87
CA ASN A 254 8.14 3.06 18.23
C ASN A 254 6.97 3.75 17.53
N ASP A 255 7.17 4.60 16.54
CA ASP A 255 6.06 5.06 15.71
C ASP A 255 5.34 3.88 15.05
N LEU A 256 4.02 3.95 15.04
CA LEU A 256 3.15 3.04 14.30
C LEU A 256 2.26 3.86 13.36
N VAL A 257 2.15 3.43 12.11
CA VAL A 257 1.31 4.11 11.11
C VAL A 257 0.30 3.13 10.52
N MET A 258 -0.93 3.61 10.37
CA MET A 258 -2.04 2.96 9.69
C MET A 258 -2.38 3.76 8.44
N ILE A 259 -2.31 3.15 7.24
CA ILE A 259 -2.50 3.81 5.94
C ILE A 259 -3.65 3.17 5.17
N ASP A 260 -4.57 3.98 4.67
CA ASP A 260 -5.62 3.55 3.73
C ASP A 260 -5.01 3.38 2.32
N ASN A 261 -4.84 2.13 1.91
CA ASN A 261 -4.28 1.78 0.61
C ASN A 261 -5.20 2.11 -0.57
N SER A 262 -6.48 2.36 -0.31
CA SER A 262 -7.42 2.83 -1.34
C SER A 262 -7.33 4.33 -1.60
N ARG A 263 -6.68 5.08 -0.69
CA ARG A 263 -6.58 6.54 -0.74
C ARG A 263 -5.14 7.04 -0.88
N CYS A 264 -4.18 6.41 -0.20
CA CYS A 264 -2.83 6.93 -0.06
C CYS A 264 -1.82 6.14 -0.89
N LEU A 265 -1.10 6.82 -1.77
CA LEU A 265 0.16 6.33 -2.31
C LEU A 265 1.24 6.47 -1.24
N HIS A 266 2.19 5.56 -1.26
CA HIS A 266 3.37 5.66 -0.42
C HIS A 266 4.65 5.32 -1.21
N GLY A 267 5.78 5.74 -0.66
CA GLY A 267 7.09 5.54 -1.25
C GLY A 267 8.19 5.78 -0.22
N ARG A 268 9.43 5.79 -0.66
CA ARG A 268 10.59 5.98 0.20
C ARG A 268 11.72 6.66 -0.56
N LYS A 269 12.39 7.64 0.07
CA LYS A 269 13.68 8.13 -0.42
C LYS A 269 14.78 7.11 -0.11
N ARG A 270 15.90 7.24 -0.83
CA ARG A 270 17.12 6.55 -0.44
C ARG A 270 17.48 6.88 1.01
N HIS A 271 17.98 5.90 1.76
CA HIS A 271 18.32 6.09 3.17
C HIS A 271 19.70 5.52 3.50
N ALA A 272 20.26 5.93 4.64
CA ALA A 272 21.43 5.33 5.24
C ALA A 272 21.09 4.01 5.95
N ASP A 273 22.11 3.25 6.34
CA ASP A 273 21.95 2.04 7.15
C ASP A 273 21.23 2.31 8.48
N GLY A 274 20.69 1.27 9.07
CA GLY A 274 20.01 1.31 10.37
C GLY A 274 18.51 1.54 10.33
N ARG A 275 17.90 1.55 9.12
CA ARG A 275 16.45 1.58 8.98
C ARG A 275 15.85 0.18 9.11
N MET A 276 14.98 -0.02 10.10
CA MET A 276 14.20 -1.24 10.27
C MET A 276 12.74 -0.86 10.54
N ILE A 277 11.90 -1.13 9.56
CA ILE A 277 10.44 -0.94 9.64
C ILE A 277 9.79 -2.31 9.44
N TYR A 278 8.89 -2.67 10.34
CA TYR A 278 8.03 -3.83 10.14
C TYR A 278 6.76 -3.40 9.40
N VAL A 279 6.22 -4.29 8.60
CA VAL A 279 4.99 -4.10 7.86
C VAL A 279 4.01 -5.24 8.13
N ARG A 280 2.75 -4.91 8.27
CA ARG A 280 1.61 -5.82 8.15
C ARG A 280 0.67 -5.26 7.09
N MET A 281 0.08 -6.14 6.32
CA MET A 281 -0.91 -5.79 5.31
C MET A 281 -2.20 -6.51 5.67
N SER A 282 -3.32 -5.82 5.66
CA SER A 282 -4.56 -6.41 6.15
C SER A 282 -5.79 -6.03 5.34
N ILE A 283 -6.81 -6.87 5.47
CA ILE A 283 -8.15 -6.63 4.93
C ILE A 283 -8.99 -5.95 6.01
N ALA A 284 -9.60 -4.83 5.70
CA ALA A 284 -10.49 -4.14 6.62
C ALA A 284 -11.85 -4.86 6.69
N ASN A 285 -12.37 -4.99 7.90
CA ASN A 285 -13.71 -5.53 8.17
C ASN A 285 -14.70 -4.45 8.68
N PHE A 286 -14.40 -3.17 8.41
CA PHE A 286 -15.19 -2.01 8.83
C PHE A 286 -15.30 -0.96 7.73
#